data_487d1078adebc5592e43f1a4a8b22954
#
_entry.id   487d1078adebc5592e43f1a4a8b22954
#
_cell.length_a   1.000
_cell.length_b   1.000
_cell.length_c   1.000
_cell.angle_alpha   90.00
_cell.angle_beta   90.00
_cell.angle_gamma   90.00
#
_symmetry.space_group_name_H-M   'P 1'
#
loop_
_entity.id
_entity.type
_entity.pdbx_description
1 polymer ?
#
loop_
_entity_poly.entity_id
_entity_poly.type
_entity_poly.pdbx_seq_one_letter_code
_entity_poly.pdbx_strand_id
1 'polypeptide(L)'
;DAAMNKQFKNVIGSLMPAKMIPVVIRLSGIDPDKKVNEVSREERQHLVQLLKRLPLTINGLRGWNEAIITKGGVSVKDINPSTMESKKVSHLFFCGEVLDLDALTGGYNLQIAWSTGYLAGISV
;
A
#
# COMPACT_ATOMS: atom_id res chain seq x y z
N ASP A 1 -11.54 30.44 -8.59
CA ASP A 1 -11.85 31.84 -8.16
C ASP A 1 -12.78 31.90 -6.95
N ALA A 2 -13.70 30.95 -6.71
CA ALA A 2 -14.64 30.98 -5.59
C ALA A 2 -14.02 30.82 -4.19
N ALA A 3 -12.74 30.45 -4.09
CA ALA A 3 -12.06 30.17 -2.81
C ALA A 3 -11.00 31.21 -2.42
N MET A 4 -10.75 32.24 -3.24
CA MET A 4 -9.61 33.16 -3.07
C MET A 4 -9.59 33.89 -1.71
N ASN A 5 -10.76 34.21 -1.16
CA ASN A 5 -10.90 34.90 0.12
C ASN A 5 -11.08 33.96 1.32
N LYS A 6 -11.09 32.64 1.09
CA LYS A 6 -11.20 31.64 2.18
C LYS A 6 -9.81 31.39 2.79
N GLN A 7 -9.79 31.02 4.06
CA GLN A 7 -8.58 30.61 4.74
C GLN A 7 -8.05 29.30 4.16
N PHE A 8 -6.72 29.15 4.10
CA PHE A 8 -6.03 27.98 3.56
C PHE A 8 -6.52 26.67 4.18
N LYS A 9 -6.66 26.62 5.51
CA LYS A 9 -7.18 25.44 6.23
C LYS A 9 -8.56 24.96 5.76
N ASN A 10 -9.39 25.90 5.29
CA ASN A 10 -10.77 25.58 4.87
C ASN A 10 -10.84 25.11 3.40
N VAL A 11 -9.79 25.32 2.63
CA VAL A 11 -9.76 24.98 1.19
C VAL A 11 -8.98 23.70 0.94
N ILE A 12 -7.92 23.44 1.71
CA ILE A 12 -7.03 22.31 1.47
C ILE A 12 -7.74 20.94 1.58
N GLY A 13 -8.85 20.88 2.32
CA GLY A 13 -9.66 19.66 2.45
C GLY A 13 -10.28 19.15 1.14
N SER A 14 -10.37 20.00 0.12
CA SER A 14 -10.81 19.58 -1.22
C SER A 14 -9.75 18.75 -1.98
N LEU A 15 -8.49 18.77 -1.52
CA LEU A 15 -7.35 18.14 -2.18
C LEU A 15 -6.94 16.81 -1.55
N MET A 16 -7.40 16.51 -0.33
CA MET A 16 -6.93 15.34 0.41
C MET A 16 -7.90 14.86 1.49
N PRO A 17 -7.76 13.60 1.97
CA PRO A 17 -8.52 13.08 3.09
C PRO A 17 -8.34 13.91 4.36
N ALA A 18 -9.42 14.05 5.14
CA ALA A 18 -9.46 14.89 6.34
C ALA A 18 -8.32 14.64 7.34
N LYS A 19 -7.93 13.36 7.53
CA LYS A 19 -6.83 12.98 8.44
C LYS A 19 -5.46 13.49 7.99
N MET A 20 -5.26 13.81 6.73
CA MET A 20 -4.00 14.34 6.20
C MET A 20 -3.88 15.86 6.34
N ILE A 21 -4.99 16.57 6.45
CA ILE A 21 -5.04 18.03 6.48
C ILE A 21 -4.10 18.63 7.54
N PRO A 22 -4.18 18.25 8.83
CA PRO A 22 -3.32 18.85 9.86
C PRO A 22 -1.83 18.54 9.64
N VAL A 23 -1.52 17.38 9.08
CA VAL A 23 -0.14 16.98 8.78
C VAL A 23 0.42 17.84 7.64
N VAL A 24 -0.34 17.99 6.56
CA VAL A 24 0.09 18.76 5.39
C VAL A 24 0.18 20.26 5.71
N ILE A 25 -0.76 20.81 6.47
CA ILE A 25 -0.69 22.21 6.94
C ILE A 25 0.62 22.43 7.71
N ARG A 26 0.93 21.56 8.68
CA ARG A 26 2.16 21.66 9.47
C ARG A 26 3.42 21.57 8.61
N LEU A 27 3.48 20.61 7.68
CA LEU A 27 4.64 20.38 6.84
C LEU A 27 4.81 21.43 5.73
N SER A 28 3.73 22.05 5.28
CA SER A 28 3.78 23.10 4.27
C SER A 28 4.40 24.40 4.78
N GLY A 29 4.33 24.64 6.09
CA GLY A 29 4.75 25.90 6.70
C GLY A 29 3.84 27.09 6.37
N ILE A 30 2.71 26.87 5.69
CA ILE A 30 1.74 27.92 5.37
C ILE A 30 0.85 28.14 6.58
N ASP A 31 0.69 29.41 6.97
CA ASP A 31 -0.25 29.79 8.03
C ASP A 31 -1.67 29.29 7.68
N PRO A 32 -2.30 28.46 8.53
CA PRO A 32 -3.63 27.92 8.29
C PRO A 32 -4.72 28.98 8.12
N ASP A 33 -4.55 30.15 8.75
CA ASP A 33 -5.49 31.27 8.69
C ASP A 33 -5.24 32.23 7.53
N LYS A 34 -4.13 32.09 6.84
CA LYS A 34 -3.76 32.86 5.66
C LYS A 34 -4.80 32.69 4.55
N LYS A 35 -5.23 33.76 3.91
CA LYS A 35 -6.13 33.67 2.76
C LYS A 35 -5.46 33.06 1.56
N VAL A 36 -6.21 32.31 0.76
CA VAL A 36 -5.64 31.60 -0.42
C VAL A 36 -5.02 32.57 -1.43
N ASN A 37 -5.56 33.77 -1.61
CA ASN A 37 -5.00 34.80 -2.47
C ASN A 37 -3.68 35.41 -1.96
N GLU A 38 -3.39 35.28 -0.67
CA GLU A 38 -2.15 35.74 -0.04
C GLU A 38 -1.04 34.70 -0.05
N VAL A 39 -1.36 33.44 -0.42
CA VAL A 39 -0.36 32.36 -0.51
C VAL A 39 0.60 32.66 -1.66
N SER A 40 1.89 32.79 -1.35
CA SER A 40 2.91 33.13 -2.32
C SER A 40 3.14 32.04 -3.38
N ARG A 41 3.83 32.39 -4.46
CA ARG A 41 4.21 31.42 -5.49
C ARG A 41 5.13 30.34 -4.93
N GLU A 42 6.05 30.73 -4.08
CA GLU A 42 7.01 29.84 -3.41
C GLU A 42 6.32 28.86 -2.49
N GLU A 43 5.38 29.34 -1.66
CA GLU A 43 4.56 28.51 -0.79
C GLU A 43 3.74 27.50 -1.58
N ARG A 44 3.14 27.92 -2.70
CA ARG A 44 2.40 27.01 -3.58
C ARG A 44 3.29 25.94 -4.21
N GLN A 45 4.49 26.33 -4.67
CA GLN A 45 5.44 25.38 -5.23
C GLN A 45 5.92 24.38 -4.16
N HIS A 46 6.20 24.86 -2.95
CA HIS A 46 6.56 24.01 -1.82
C HIS A 46 5.46 23.01 -1.50
N LEU A 47 4.21 23.46 -1.42
CA LEU A 47 3.04 22.58 -1.19
C LEU A 47 2.91 21.52 -2.27
N VAL A 48 3.07 21.88 -3.56
CA VAL A 48 3.02 20.92 -4.66
C VAL A 48 4.14 19.87 -4.54
N GLN A 49 5.36 20.30 -4.19
CA GLN A 49 6.48 19.37 -3.98
C GLN A 49 6.24 18.46 -2.78
N LEU A 50 5.73 19.03 -1.69
CA LEU A 50 5.35 18.27 -0.50
C LEU A 50 4.33 17.16 -0.81
N LEU A 51 3.28 17.48 -1.57
CA LEU A 51 2.25 16.52 -1.94
C LEU A 51 2.77 15.42 -2.89
N LYS A 52 3.74 15.75 -3.75
CA LYS A 52 4.37 14.77 -4.65
C LYS A 52 5.41 13.89 -3.96
N ARG A 53 6.02 14.37 -2.87
CA ARG A 53 7.12 13.72 -2.16
C ARG A 53 6.94 13.89 -0.65
N LEU A 54 5.80 13.38 -0.12
CA LEU A 54 5.51 13.47 1.30
C LEU A 54 6.61 12.77 2.10
N PRO A 55 7.33 13.47 2.98
CA PRO A 55 8.37 12.86 3.79
C PRO A 55 7.75 11.95 4.83
N LEU A 56 8.20 10.69 4.89
CA LEU A 56 7.81 9.71 5.88
C LEU A 56 9.05 9.14 6.55
N THR A 57 9.04 9.07 7.87
CA THR A 57 10.09 8.38 8.64
C THR A 57 9.56 7.03 9.06
N ILE A 58 10.21 5.96 8.62
CA ILE A 58 9.90 4.60 9.04
C ILE A 58 10.69 4.32 10.31
N ASN A 59 10.00 4.14 11.44
CA ASN A 59 10.62 3.89 12.74
C ASN A 59 10.75 2.39 13.06
N GLY A 60 10.11 1.52 12.28
CA GLY A 60 10.14 0.07 12.48
C GLY A 60 9.02 -0.64 11.72
N LEU A 61 9.00 -1.96 11.88
CA LEU A 61 7.94 -2.83 11.39
C LEU A 61 6.88 -2.99 12.46
N ARG A 62 5.64 -3.23 12.05
CA ARG A 62 4.56 -3.64 12.95
C ARG A 62 4.81 -5.08 13.43
N GLY A 63 4.24 -5.41 14.60
CA GLY A 63 4.36 -6.75 15.17
C GLY A 63 3.64 -7.82 14.34
N TRP A 64 3.93 -9.08 14.63
CA TRP A 64 3.34 -10.26 13.98
C TRP A 64 1.81 -10.26 13.94
N ASN A 65 1.16 -9.68 14.96
CA ASN A 65 -0.31 -9.59 15.04
C ASN A 65 -0.93 -8.70 13.93
N GLU A 66 -0.12 -7.91 13.25
CA GLU A 66 -0.55 -7.04 12.15
C GLU A 66 -0.04 -7.50 10.78
N ALA A 67 0.65 -8.65 10.73
CA ALA A 67 1.08 -9.27 9.48
C ALA A 67 -0.14 -9.72 8.67
N ILE A 68 -0.19 -9.36 7.39
CA ILE A 68 -1.30 -9.65 6.49
C ILE A 68 -1.00 -10.86 5.61
N ILE A 69 0.27 -11.03 5.23
CA ILE A 69 0.75 -12.12 4.37
C ILE A 69 2.06 -12.67 4.89
N THR A 70 2.35 -13.91 4.53
CA THR A 70 3.65 -14.55 4.73
C THR A 70 4.49 -14.39 3.46
N LYS A 71 5.78 -14.10 3.61
CA LYS A 71 6.74 -14.06 2.52
C LYS A 71 7.82 -15.10 2.75
N GLY A 72 8.21 -15.81 1.67
CA GLY A 72 9.08 -16.98 1.76
C GLY A 72 8.27 -18.28 1.82
N GLY A 73 8.92 -19.40 1.71
CA GLY A 73 8.29 -20.73 1.74
C GLY A 73 8.93 -21.70 0.76
N VAL A 74 8.14 -22.65 0.27
CA VAL A 74 8.59 -23.63 -0.72
C VAL A 74 8.78 -22.97 -2.07
N SER A 75 9.99 -23.08 -2.62
CA SER A 75 10.33 -22.46 -3.91
C SER A 75 9.39 -22.94 -5.02
N VAL A 76 8.76 -22.02 -5.72
CA VAL A 76 7.88 -22.33 -6.87
C VAL A 76 8.61 -23.03 -8.01
N LYS A 77 9.95 -22.91 -8.08
CA LYS A 77 10.78 -23.62 -9.07
C LYS A 77 10.78 -25.12 -8.83
N ASP A 78 10.56 -25.55 -7.60
CA ASP A 78 10.53 -26.95 -7.18
C ASP A 78 9.13 -27.57 -7.28
N ILE A 79 8.15 -26.80 -7.76
CA ILE A 79 6.76 -27.22 -7.91
C ILE A 79 6.39 -27.30 -9.40
N ASN A 80 5.62 -28.32 -9.75
CA ASN A 80 4.99 -28.42 -11.06
C ASN A 80 3.79 -27.46 -11.14
N PRO A 81 3.81 -26.43 -11.99
CA PRO A 81 2.74 -25.43 -12.02
C PRO A 81 1.41 -25.97 -12.57
N SER A 82 1.40 -27.16 -13.18
CA SER A 82 0.18 -27.76 -13.74
C SER A 82 -0.53 -28.71 -12.78
N THR A 83 0.15 -29.16 -11.72
CA THR A 83 -0.39 -30.12 -10.75
C THR A 83 -0.21 -29.70 -9.30
N MET A 84 0.66 -28.73 -9.04
CA MET A 84 1.13 -28.33 -7.71
C MET A 84 1.95 -29.42 -6.99
N GLU A 85 2.37 -30.47 -7.69
CA GLU A 85 3.20 -31.54 -7.15
C GLU A 85 4.67 -31.10 -7.05
N SER A 86 5.36 -31.59 -6.02
CA SER A 86 6.80 -31.42 -5.86
C SER A 86 7.55 -32.10 -6.98
N LYS A 87 8.51 -31.40 -7.60
CA LYS A 87 9.45 -32.01 -8.56
C LYS A 87 10.51 -32.90 -7.90
N LYS A 88 10.64 -32.83 -6.57
CA LYS A 88 11.66 -33.56 -5.79
C LYS A 88 11.10 -34.81 -5.09
N VAL A 89 9.83 -34.78 -4.73
CA VAL A 89 9.18 -35.86 -3.99
C VAL A 89 7.84 -36.15 -4.66
N SER A 90 7.68 -37.35 -5.18
CA SER A 90 6.43 -37.81 -5.81
C SER A 90 5.31 -37.88 -4.80
N HIS A 91 4.09 -37.57 -5.24
CA HIS A 91 2.87 -37.57 -4.44
C HIS A 91 2.88 -36.59 -3.26
N LEU A 92 3.73 -35.56 -3.30
CA LEU A 92 3.73 -34.45 -2.34
C LEU A 92 3.31 -33.18 -3.04
N PHE A 93 2.20 -32.60 -2.61
CA PHE A 93 1.60 -31.41 -3.22
C PHE A 93 1.69 -30.22 -2.26
N PHE A 94 1.87 -29.03 -2.80
CA PHE A 94 1.91 -27.78 -2.04
C PHE A 94 0.97 -26.74 -2.63
N CYS A 95 0.23 -26.04 -1.76
CA CYS A 95 -0.68 -24.99 -2.19
C CYS A 95 -0.82 -23.88 -1.12
N GLY A 96 -1.32 -22.72 -1.53
CA GLY A 96 -1.53 -21.60 -0.62
C GLY A 96 -0.25 -20.90 -0.19
N GLU A 97 -0.28 -20.29 0.96
CA GLU A 97 0.81 -19.42 1.47
C GLU A 97 2.07 -20.17 1.92
N VAL A 98 2.08 -21.50 1.89
CA VAL A 98 3.30 -22.30 2.10
C VAL A 98 4.25 -22.17 0.90
N LEU A 99 3.74 -21.80 -0.26
CA LEU A 99 4.54 -21.49 -1.45
C LEU A 99 5.25 -20.15 -1.29
N ASP A 100 6.49 -20.04 -1.78
CA ASP A 100 7.19 -18.76 -1.90
C ASP A 100 6.59 -17.93 -3.05
N LEU A 101 5.36 -17.45 -2.80
CA LEU A 101 4.55 -16.71 -3.74
C LEU A 101 3.69 -15.71 -2.97
N ASP A 102 3.94 -14.43 -3.17
CA ASP A 102 3.21 -13.36 -2.52
C ASP A 102 2.77 -12.28 -3.52
N ALA A 103 1.60 -11.72 -3.28
CA ALA A 103 1.02 -10.65 -4.09
C ALA A 103 0.63 -9.45 -3.21
N LEU A 104 0.35 -8.33 -3.86
CA LEU A 104 -0.11 -7.13 -3.17
C LEU A 104 -1.42 -7.39 -2.42
N THR A 105 -1.62 -6.66 -1.32
CA THR A 105 -2.89 -6.67 -0.58
C THR A 105 -4.06 -6.25 -1.47
N GLY A 106 -5.19 -6.94 -1.35
CA GLY A 106 -6.38 -6.71 -2.19
C GLY A 106 -7.09 -7.98 -2.61
N GLY A 107 -6.91 -9.10 -1.87
CA GLY A 107 -7.54 -10.39 -2.15
C GLY A 107 -6.73 -11.30 -3.07
N TYR A 108 -5.65 -10.82 -3.67
CA TYR A 108 -4.83 -11.62 -4.58
C TYR A 108 -4.20 -12.85 -3.92
N ASN A 109 -3.73 -12.73 -2.67
CA ASN A 109 -3.15 -13.86 -1.94
C ASN A 109 -4.19 -14.96 -1.65
N LEU A 110 -5.42 -14.59 -1.31
CA LEU A 110 -6.53 -15.52 -1.18
C LEU A 110 -6.85 -16.21 -2.53
N GLN A 111 -6.85 -15.47 -3.62
CA GLN A 111 -7.07 -16.03 -4.95
C GLN A 111 -5.98 -17.03 -5.32
N ILE A 112 -4.71 -16.73 -5.02
CA ILE A 112 -3.58 -17.65 -5.20
C ILE A 112 -3.82 -18.92 -4.37
N ALA A 113 -4.18 -18.76 -3.10
CA ALA A 113 -4.41 -19.89 -2.20
C ALA A 113 -5.53 -20.81 -2.71
N TRP A 114 -6.67 -20.24 -3.12
CA TRP A 114 -7.79 -21.00 -3.67
C TRP A 114 -7.45 -21.68 -5.00
N SER A 115 -6.80 -20.98 -5.91
CA SER A 115 -6.45 -21.53 -7.22
C SER A 115 -5.46 -22.67 -7.12
N THR A 116 -4.41 -22.51 -6.30
CA THR A 116 -3.41 -23.55 -6.08
C THR A 116 -3.99 -24.72 -5.29
N GLY A 117 -4.85 -24.47 -4.30
CA GLY A 117 -5.55 -25.49 -3.55
C GLY A 117 -6.49 -26.33 -4.41
N TYR A 118 -7.26 -25.67 -5.29
CA TYR A 118 -8.13 -26.37 -6.24
C TYR A 118 -7.31 -27.24 -7.20
N LEU A 119 -6.22 -26.68 -7.78
CA LEU A 119 -5.37 -27.39 -8.73
C LEU A 119 -4.69 -28.61 -8.06
N ALA A 120 -4.17 -28.47 -6.86
CA ALA A 120 -3.63 -29.58 -6.11
C ALA A 120 -4.70 -30.65 -5.87
N GLY A 121 -5.91 -30.26 -5.44
CA GLY A 121 -7.00 -31.18 -5.12
C GLY A 121 -7.51 -32.01 -6.29
N ILE A 122 -7.44 -31.50 -7.53
CA ILE A 122 -7.84 -32.28 -8.72
C ILE A 122 -6.68 -33.08 -9.32
N SER A 123 -5.47 -32.92 -8.78
CA SER A 123 -4.22 -33.55 -9.28
C SER A 123 -3.73 -34.71 -8.42
N VAL A 124 -4.36 -34.91 -7.25
CA VAL A 124 -4.07 -36.01 -6.29
C VAL A 124 -4.63 -37.34 -6.79
#